data_3c287948639e21d4ce482cf0fe983aa9
#
_entry.id   3c287948639e21d4ce482cf0fe983aa9
#
_cell.length_a   1.000
_cell.length_b   1.000
_cell.length_c   1.000
_cell.angle_alpha   90.00
_cell.angle_beta   90.00
_cell.angle_gamma   90.00
#
_symmetry.space_group_name_H-M   'P 1'
#
loop_
_entity.id
_entity.type
_entity.pdbx_description
1 polymer ?
#
loop_
_entity_poly.entity_id
_entity_poly.type
_entity_poly.pdbx_seq_one_letter_code
_entity_poly.pdbx_strand_id
1 'polypeptide(L)'
;MNIQLKHSADATTAEESIALQEAQAAVYDSESATKLAMKNTLLTPRFYTTDFDELDAIDVSPVREDWDYLINKMKSDPNKGHFKKNEDWDKIDWDGMEPELRKEFTDFLISSCTSEFSGCVLYKEMKRRGSNEDITTLFQLMARDEARHAGFINDALREAGIAVNLGFLTKSKKYTYFRPKFIFYATYLSEKIGYARYITIYRHLENHPECRFHPIFKWFKEWCNDEFGHGEAFALLMKTDPKLTSGINVWWIKFFLTAVYSTMWVRDHQRPAFHEALLVDPAEYGQEVFRKTSEISKQVFPLTLDIDHKNWIPLLNTLQDANETIAAGREQGGFMGKLKVMGGTAKAGFAFVRLMMIPSIPNEAPMSPRLEPAY
;
A
#
# COMPACT_ATOMS: atom_id res chain seq x y z
N MET A 1 49.99 18.61 30.51
CA MET A 1 48.55 18.77 30.37
C MET A 1 48.16 18.53 28.88
N ASN A 2 48.49 17.35 28.33
CA ASN A 2 48.30 17.06 26.89
C ASN A 2 47.97 15.56 26.58
N ILE A 3 47.45 14.80 27.57
CA ILE A 3 47.13 13.39 27.34
C ILE A 3 45.60 13.10 27.36
N GLN A 4 44.77 14.00 27.90
CA GLN A 4 43.32 13.78 27.95
C GLN A 4 42.55 14.16 26.66
N LEU A 5 43.13 14.98 25.77
CA LEU A 5 42.47 15.40 24.53
C LEU A 5 42.60 14.39 23.36
N LYS A 6 43.58 13.49 23.41
CA LYS A 6 43.72 12.45 22.35
C LYS A 6 42.76 11.27 22.52
N HIS A 7 42.39 10.90 23.75
CA HIS A 7 41.48 9.79 23.99
C HIS A 7 40.00 10.11 23.67
N SER A 8 39.58 11.38 23.72
CA SER A 8 38.18 11.73 23.39
C SER A 8 37.92 11.77 21.88
N ALA A 9 38.91 12.17 21.08
CA ALA A 9 38.77 12.21 19.63
C ALA A 9 38.74 10.79 18.99
N ASP A 10 39.59 9.89 19.53
CA ASP A 10 39.62 8.50 19.03
C ASP A 10 38.39 7.68 19.47
N ALA A 11 37.79 8.00 20.62
CA ALA A 11 36.54 7.34 21.05
C ALA A 11 35.33 7.79 20.26
N THR A 12 35.23 9.06 19.90
CA THR A 12 34.13 9.60 19.08
C THR A 12 34.18 9.02 17.65
N THR A 13 35.35 8.91 17.06
CA THR A 13 35.52 8.28 15.72
C THR A 13 35.27 6.77 15.71
N ALA A 14 35.55 6.09 16.84
CA ALA A 14 35.26 4.66 16.95
C ALA A 14 33.77 4.39 17.16
N GLU A 15 33.06 5.20 17.96
CA GLU A 15 31.61 5.12 18.13
C GLU A 15 30.87 5.48 16.83
N GLU A 16 31.29 6.53 16.13
CA GLU A 16 30.75 6.88 14.81
C GLU A 16 31.00 5.78 13.78
N SER A 17 32.18 5.13 13.79
CA SER A 17 32.50 4.01 12.91
C SER A 17 31.67 2.76 13.24
N ILE A 18 31.41 2.50 14.54
CA ILE A 18 30.56 1.38 14.98
C ILE A 18 29.09 1.68 14.62
N ALA A 19 28.61 2.88 14.84
CA ALA A 19 27.27 3.30 14.46
C ALA A 19 27.06 3.25 12.93
N LEU A 20 28.07 3.63 12.13
CA LEU A 20 28.05 3.50 10.68
C LEU A 20 28.06 2.02 10.25
N GLN A 21 28.82 1.16 10.90
CA GLN A 21 28.84 -0.28 10.64
C GLN A 21 27.53 -0.97 11.07
N GLU A 22 26.95 -0.57 12.18
CA GLU A 22 25.64 -1.06 12.63
C GLU A 22 24.51 -0.56 11.72
N ALA A 23 24.57 0.68 11.23
CA ALA A 23 23.63 1.21 10.24
C ALA A 23 23.79 0.54 8.87
N GLN A 24 25.02 0.22 8.44
CA GLN A 24 25.27 -0.55 7.23
C GLN A 24 24.85 -2.02 7.36
N ALA A 25 24.95 -2.62 8.55
CA ALA A 25 24.46 -3.96 8.85
C ALA A 25 22.93 -4.06 8.87
N ALA A 26 22.22 -2.92 9.00
CA ALA A 26 20.76 -2.86 8.94
C ALA A 26 20.19 -2.81 7.51
N VAL A 27 21.03 -2.75 6.47
CA VAL A 27 20.60 -2.75 5.08
C VAL A 27 20.28 -4.18 4.65
N TYR A 28 19.07 -4.39 4.11
CA TYR A 28 18.62 -5.69 3.62
C TYR A 28 19.53 -6.24 2.52
N ASP A 29 19.83 -7.53 2.60
CA ASP A 29 20.24 -8.32 1.43
C ASP A 29 19.00 -8.90 0.73
N SER A 30 19.19 -9.53 -0.43
CA SER A 30 18.07 -10.10 -1.19
C SER A 30 17.34 -11.23 -0.46
N GLU A 31 17.96 -11.92 0.49
CA GLU A 31 17.34 -12.98 1.28
C GLU A 31 16.42 -12.39 2.35
N SER A 32 16.90 -11.42 3.10
CA SER A 32 16.13 -10.73 4.14
C SER A 32 14.99 -9.90 3.53
N ALA A 33 15.21 -9.25 2.39
CA ALA A 33 14.17 -8.56 1.63
C ALA A 33 13.05 -9.53 1.18
N THR A 34 13.43 -10.71 0.68
CA THR A 34 12.46 -11.76 0.30
C THR A 34 11.71 -12.31 1.52
N LYS A 35 12.38 -12.49 2.66
CA LYS A 35 11.73 -12.88 3.93
C LYS A 35 10.75 -11.81 4.42
N LEU A 36 11.12 -10.53 4.33
CA LEU A 36 10.23 -9.41 4.67
C LEU A 36 9.00 -9.38 3.76
N ALA A 37 9.19 -9.57 2.45
CA ALA A 37 8.11 -9.65 1.46
C ALA A 37 7.12 -10.78 1.74
N MET A 38 7.56 -11.88 2.35
CA MET A 38 6.70 -13.01 2.75
C MET A 38 5.92 -12.77 4.05
N LYS A 39 6.32 -11.79 4.86
CA LYS A 39 5.72 -11.56 6.17
C LYS A 39 4.28 -11.09 6.02
N ASN A 40 3.34 -11.94 6.44
CA ASN A 40 1.94 -11.58 6.54
C ASN A 40 1.71 -10.59 7.69
N THR A 41 0.86 -9.61 7.45
CA THR A 41 0.30 -8.79 8.52
C THR A 41 -1.10 -9.32 8.89
N LEU A 42 -1.60 -8.94 10.06
CA LEU A 42 -2.92 -9.39 10.52
C LEU A 42 -4.05 -8.99 9.56
N LEU A 43 -3.94 -7.83 8.92
CA LEU A 43 -4.97 -7.26 8.05
C LEU A 43 -4.69 -7.45 6.54
N THR A 44 -3.49 -7.89 6.18
CA THR A 44 -3.08 -8.05 4.77
C THR A 44 -2.39 -9.39 4.56
N PRO A 45 -3.15 -10.49 4.38
CA PRO A 45 -2.58 -11.73 3.84
C PRO A 45 -1.97 -11.45 2.46
N ARG A 46 -0.92 -12.15 2.09
CA ARG A 46 -0.17 -11.87 0.86
C ARG A 46 -0.86 -12.42 -0.39
N PHE A 47 -1.50 -13.57 -0.27
CA PHE A 47 -2.12 -14.22 -1.42
C PHE A 47 -3.54 -14.64 -1.08
N TYR A 48 -4.46 -14.41 -2.01
CA TYR A 48 -5.89 -14.66 -1.85
C TYR A 48 -6.38 -15.71 -2.85
N THR A 49 -7.45 -16.38 -2.47
CA THR A 49 -8.29 -17.15 -3.37
C THR A 49 -9.76 -16.86 -3.07
N THR A 50 -10.64 -17.22 -3.98
CA THR A 50 -12.06 -16.88 -3.88
C THR A 50 -12.96 -18.00 -4.37
N ASP A 51 -14.25 -17.76 -4.33
CA ASP A 51 -15.28 -18.56 -4.99
C ASP A 51 -15.36 -18.15 -6.46
N PHE A 52 -14.89 -19.03 -7.34
CA PHE A 52 -14.84 -18.77 -8.78
C PHE A 52 -16.21 -18.94 -9.45
N ASP A 53 -17.11 -19.75 -8.91
CA ASP A 53 -18.48 -19.90 -9.41
C ASP A 53 -19.27 -18.61 -9.13
N GLU A 54 -19.11 -18.01 -7.91
CA GLU A 54 -19.70 -16.72 -7.58
C GLU A 54 -19.12 -15.60 -8.47
N LEU A 55 -17.83 -15.66 -8.79
CA LEU A 55 -17.16 -14.69 -9.66
C LEU A 55 -17.65 -14.80 -11.12
N ASP A 56 -17.77 -16.02 -11.64
CA ASP A 56 -18.23 -16.30 -13.02
C ASP A 56 -19.72 -16.00 -13.23
N ALA A 57 -20.51 -15.95 -12.16
CA ALA A 57 -21.93 -15.59 -12.21
C ALA A 57 -22.17 -14.08 -12.32
N ILE A 58 -21.12 -13.24 -12.31
CA ILE A 58 -21.27 -11.77 -12.41
C ILE A 58 -21.75 -11.41 -13.82
N ASP A 59 -22.89 -10.70 -13.88
CA ASP A 59 -23.41 -10.10 -15.10
C ASP A 59 -23.05 -8.61 -15.14
N VAL A 60 -22.20 -8.22 -16.09
CA VAL A 60 -21.77 -6.81 -16.27
C VAL A 60 -22.76 -5.99 -17.12
N SER A 61 -23.87 -6.58 -17.59
CA SER A 61 -24.87 -5.88 -18.40
C SER A 61 -25.40 -4.57 -17.77
N PRO A 62 -25.61 -4.47 -16.45
CA PRO A 62 -26.05 -3.23 -15.83
C PRO A 62 -25.06 -2.05 -15.96
N VAL A 63 -23.80 -2.33 -16.22
CA VAL A 63 -22.70 -1.35 -16.34
C VAL A 63 -21.95 -1.47 -17.66
N ARG A 64 -22.58 -2.06 -18.70
CA ARG A 64 -21.93 -2.46 -19.97
C ARG A 64 -21.20 -1.32 -20.66
N GLU A 65 -21.78 -0.14 -20.75
CA GLU A 65 -21.16 1.00 -21.43
C GLU A 65 -19.87 1.44 -20.72
N ASP A 66 -19.93 1.64 -19.41
CA ASP A 66 -18.77 2.01 -18.60
C ASP A 66 -17.71 0.89 -18.60
N TRP A 67 -18.17 -0.37 -18.57
CA TRP A 67 -17.30 -1.54 -18.63
C TRP A 67 -16.52 -1.60 -19.94
N ASP A 68 -17.19 -1.50 -21.07
CA ASP A 68 -16.57 -1.55 -22.38
C ASP A 68 -15.59 -0.39 -22.59
N TYR A 69 -15.95 0.81 -22.12
CA TYR A 69 -15.03 1.96 -22.11
C TYR A 69 -13.76 1.64 -21.33
N LEU A 70 -13.87 1.17 -20.09
CA LEU A 70 -12.73 0.86 -19.24
C LEU A 70 -11.85 -0.25 -19.84
N ILE A 71 -12.46 -1.34 -20.29
CA ILE A 71 -11.74 -2.47 -20.91
C ILE A 71 -11.00 -2.02 -22.18
N ASN A 72 -11.62 -1.19 -23.03
CA ASN A 72 -10.96 -0.68 -24.22
C ASN A 72 -9.79 0.25 -23.87
N LYS A 73 -9.93 1.09 -22.86
CA LYS A 73 -8.85 1.91 -22.34
C LYS A 73 -7.68 1.05 -21.85
N MET A 74 -7.94 0.02 -21.04
CA MET A 74 -6.90 -0.91 -20.56
C MET A 74 -6.25 -1.71 -21.71
N LYS A 75 -7.05 -2.11 -22.75
CA LYS A 75 -6.51 -2.77 -23.94
C LYS A 75 -5.60 -1.87 -24.76
N SER A 76 -5.82 -0.57 -24.79
CA SER A 76 -4.97 0.38 -25.52
C SER A 76 -3.56 0.48 -24.91
N ASP A 77 -3.41 0.04 -23.67
CA ASP A 77 -2.13 -0.03 -22.92
C ASP A 77 -1.32 1.28 -22.97
N PRO A 78 -1.87 2.40 -22.48
CA PRO A 78 -1.26 3.72 -22.64
C PRO A 78 0.13 3.81 -21.99
N ASN A 79 0.39 2.97 -20.97
CA ASN A 79 1.65 2.91 -20.26
C ASN A 79 2.63 1.85 -20.82
N LYS A 80 2.35 1.29 -22.01
CA LYS A 80 3.26 0.36 -22.68
C LYS A 80 4.63 0.98 -22.92
N GLY A 81 5.63 0.50 -22.22
CA GLY A 81 7.01 0.99 -22.33
C GLY A 81 7.31 2.22 -21.49
N HIS A 82 6.35 2.72 -20.67
CA HIS A 82 6.60 3.83 -19.75
C HIS A 82 7.52 3.40 -18.58
N PHE A 83 7.28 2.23 -18.00
CA PHE A 83 8.06 1.71 -16.85
C PHE A 83 9.44 1.20 -17.26
N LYS A 84 10.31 2.12 -17.64
CA LYS A 84 11.71 1.88 -17.98
C LYS A 84 12.58 2.89 -17.27
N LYS A 85 13.73 2.44 -16.78
CA LYS A 85 14.75 3.32 -16.22
C LYS A 85 15.27 4.28 -17.28
N ASN A 86 15.67 5.46 -16.86
CA ASN A 86 16.33 6.47 -17.67
C ASN A 86 17.70 6.81 -17.08
N GLU A 87 18.44 7.73 -17.69
CA GLU A 87 19.77 8.17 -17.28
C GLU A 87 19.84 8.78 -15.87
N ASP A 88 18.68 9.20 -15.30
CA ASP A 88 18.65 9.71 -13.92
C ASP A 88 18.91 8.62 -12.89
N TRP A 89 18.67 7.35 -13.25
CA TRP A 89 18.92 6.21 -12.36
C TRP A 89 20.39 5.95 -12.16
N ASP A 90 21.24 6.24 -13.16
CA ASP A 90 22.69 6.10 -13.07
C ASP A 90 23.34 7.13 -12.11
N LYS A 91 22.58 8.14 -11.70
CA LYS A 91 23.03 9.22 -10.80
C LYS A 91 22.69 8.96 -9.33
N ILE A 92 22.03 7.84 -9.01
CA ILE A 92 21.63 7.53 -7.64
C ILE A 92 22.84 7.05 -6.86
N ASP A 93 23.13 7.76 -5.78
CA ASP A 93 24.13 7.36 -4.81
C ASP A 93 23.45 6.68 -3.61
N TRP A 94 23.27 5.33 -3.73
CA TRP A 94 22.67 4.56 -2.66
C TRP A 94 23.54 4.51 -1.40
N ASP A 95 24.88 4.58 -1.56
CA ASP A 95 25.82 4.48 -0.45
C ASP A 95 25.98 5.83 0.27
N GLY A 96 25.79 6.94 -0.44
CA GLY A 96 25.77 8.28 0.14
C GLY A 96 24.41 8.68 0.74
N MET A 97 23.36 7.86 0.59
CA MET A 97 22.06 8.12 1.21
C MET A 97 22.15 7.94 2.73
N GLU A 98 21.52 8.85 3.48
CA GLU A 98 21.43 8.76 4.94
C GLU A 98 20.89 7.36 5.34
N PRO A 99 21.52 6.65 6.33
CA PRO A 99 21.24 5.24 6.58
C PRO A 99 19.77 4.92 6.93
N GLU A 100 19.12 5.74 7.76
CA GLU A 100 17.72 5.53 8.13
C GLU A 100 16.79 5.79 6.93
N LEU A 101 17.07 6.83 6.12
CA LEU A 101 16.36 7.08 4.88
C LEU A 101 16.49 5.91 3.90
N ARG A 102 17.72 5.41 3.71
CA ARG A 102 18.00 4.26 2.85
C ARG A 102 17.19 3.04 3.29
N LYS A 103 17.16 2.75 4.59
CA LYS A 103 16.41 1.64 5.17
C LYS A 103 14.92 1.81 4.95
N GLU A 104 14.34 2.96 5.32
CA GLU A 104 12.90 3.22 5.20
C GLU A 104 12.43 3.27 3.75
N PHE A 105 13.25 3.82 2.86
CA PHE A 105 12.97 3.82 1.42
C PHE A 105 13.04 2.40 0.84
N THR A 106 14.01 1.60 1.26
CA THR A 106 14.08 0.18 0.89
C THR A 106 12.86 -0.58 1.39
N ASP A 107 12.42 -0.37 2.63
CA ASP A 107 11.19 -0.93 3.19
C ASP A 107 9.94 -0.50 2.40
N PHE A 108 9.90 0.76 1.97
CA PHE A 108 8.84 1.26 1.10
C PHE A 108 8.81 0.51 -0.23
N LEU A 109 9.96 0.36 -0.89
CA LEU A 109 10.07 -0.34 -2.17
C LEU A 109 9.73 -1.85 -2.05
N ILE A 110 10.25 -2.54 -1.02
CA ILE A 110 9.92 -3.96 -0.77
C ILE A 110 8.43 -4.15 -0.53
N SER A 111 7.84 -3.28 0.28
CA SER A 111 6.41 -3.32 0.60
C SER A 111 5.54 -3.06 -0.63
N SER A 112 5.89 -2.07 -1.45
CA SER A 112 5.21 -1.75 -2.70
C SER A 112 5.36 -2.89 -3.72
N CYS A 113 6.58 -3.33 -4.00
CA CYS A 113 6.85 -4.46 -4.89
C CYS A 113 6.03 -5.72 -4.51
N THR A 114 5.93 -5.99 -3.21
CA THR A 114 5.18 -7.15 -2.72
C THR A 114 3.67 -6.97 -2.89
N SER A 115 3.15 -5.76 -2.73
CA SER A 115 1.73 -5.45 -2.93
C SER A 115 1.33 -5.65 -4.39
N GLU A 116 2.06 -5.02 -5.31
CA GLU A 116 1.86 -5.18 -6.76
C GLU A 116 1.96 -6.64 -7.20
N PHE A 117 2.99 -7.35 -6.70
CA PHE A 117 3.14 -8.76 -7.03
C PHE A 117 2.02 -9.63 -6.47
N SER A 118 1.48 -9.31 -5.30
CA SER A 118 0.32 -10.00 -4.71
C SER A 118 -0.94 -9.78 -5.56
N GLY A 119 -1.16 -8.55 -6.03
CA GLY A 119 -2.20 -8.21 -7.02
C GLY A 119 -2.05 -9.02 -8.31
N CYS A 120 -0.84 -9.02 -8.89
CA CYS A 120 -0.54 -9.80 -10.07
C CYS A 120 -0.90 -11.30 -9.90
N VAL A 121 -0.55 -11.90 -8.76
CA VAL A 121 -0.86 -13.32 -8.47
C VAL A 121 -2.36 -13.54 -8.34
N LEU A 122 -3.07 -12.64 -7.63
CA LEU A 122 -4.52 -12.70 -7.46
C LEU A 122 -5.23 -12.66 -8.82
N TYR A 123 -4.90 -11.68 -9.65
CA TYR A 123 -5.53 -11.49 -10.96
C TYR A 123 -5.22 -12.62 -11.93
N LYS A 124 -4.00 -13.16 -11.88
CA LYS A 124 -3.65 -14.38 -12.65
C LYS A 124 -4.47 -15.60 -12.23
N GLU A 125 -4.73 -15.79 -10.93
CA GLU A 125 -5.59 -16.88 -10.47
C GLU A 125 -7.04 -16.68 -10.95
N MET A 126 -7.57 -15.48 -10.85
CA MET A 126 -8.92 -15.15 -11.33
C MET A 126 -9.06 -15.39 -12.84
N LYS A 127 -8.08 -14.94 -13.64
CA LYS A 127 -8.04 -15.20 -15.07
C LYS A 127 -7.93 -16.68 -15.40
N ARG A 128 -7.08 -17.42 -14.68
CA ARG A 128 -6.78 -18.83 -14.99
C ARG A 128 -7.92 -19.78 -14.65
N ARG A 129 -8.67 -19.48 -13.60
CA ARG A 129 -9.70 -20.36 -13.04
C ARG A 129 -11.11 -19.92 -13.42
N GLY A 130 -11.31 -18.66 -13.79
CA GLY A 130 -12.59 -18.14 -14.24
C GLY A 130 -12.94 -18.63 -15.64
N SER A 131 -14.24 -18.62 -15.96
CA SER A 131 -14.82 -18.97 -17.28
C SER A 131 -15.59 -17.80 -17.90
N ASN A 132 -16.01 -16.80 -17.13
CA ASN A 132 -16.68 -15.61 -17.62
C ASN A 132 -15.70 -14.74 -18.43
N GLU A 133 -15.99 -14.51 -19.70
CA GLU A 133 -15.08 -13.81 -20.62
C GLU A 133 -14.81 -12.35 -20.20
N ASP A 134 -15.83 -11.61 -19.75
CA ASP A 134 -15.68 -10.25 -19.27
C ASP A 134 -14.72 -10.20 -18.07
N ILE A 135 -14.94 -11.07 -17.11
CA ILE A 135 -14.18 -11.13 -15.87
C ILE A 135 -12.74 -11.59 -16.12
N THR A 136 -12.54 -12.63 -16.91
CA THR A 136 -11.21 -13.14 -17.23
C THR A 136 -10.41 -12.16 -18.09
N THR A 137 -11.05 -11.41 -18.99
CA THR A 137 -10.40 -10.33 -19.77
C THR A 137 -9.93 -9.21 -18.84
N LEU A 138 -10.77 -8.72 -17.93
CA LEU A 138 -10.40 -7.71 -16.96
C LEU A 138 -9.16 -8.13 -16.17
N PHE A 139 -9.21 -9.29 -15.53
CA PHE A 139 -8.12 -9.74 -14.68
C PHE A 139 -6.84 -10.10 -15.44
N GLN A 140 -6.94 -10.44 -16.73
CA GLN A 140 -5.76 -10.55 -17.59
C GLN A 140 -5.05 -9.21 -17.79
N LEU A 141 -5.82 -8.14 -18.01
CA LEU A 141 -5.28 -6.79 -18.22
C LEU A 141 -4.65 -6.26 -16.94
N MET A 142 -5.35 -6.36 -15.81
CA MET A 142 -4.83 -5.97 -14.51
C MET A 142 -3.56 -6.75 -14.14
N ALA A 143 -3.53 -8.08 -14.33
CA ALA A 143 -2.34 -8.89 -14.05
C ALA A 143 -1.12 -8.49 -14.88
N ARG A 144 -1.32 -7.97 -16.12
CA ARG A 144 -0.26 -7.42 -16.95
C ARG A 144 0.36 -6.17 -16.31
N ASP A 145 -0.49 -5.25 -15.86
CA ASP A 145 -0.06 -3.96 -15.32
C ASP A 145 0.64 -4.15 -13.96
N GLU A 146 0.07 -4.95 -13.07
CA GLU A 146 0.69 -5.32 -11.79
C GLU A 146 2.04 -6.03 -11.93
N ALA A 147 2.17 -6.90 -12.94
CA ALA A 147 3.46 -7.54 -13.22
C ALA A 147 4.53 -6.52 -13.66
N ARG A 148 4.12 -5.49 -14.39
CA ARG A 148 4.97 -4.39 -14.84
C ARG A 148 5.41 -3.52 -13.67
N HIS A 149 4.46 -3.13 -12.80
CA HIS A 149 4.73 -2.34 -11.60
C HIS A 149 5.69 -3.09 -10.67
N ALA A 150 5.39 -4.33 -10.31
CA ALA A 150 6.26 -5.14 -9.46
C ALA A 150 7.67 -5.32 -10.05
N GLY A 151 7.77 -5.54 -11.36
CA GLY A 151 9.04 -5.64 -12.06
C GLY A 151 9.85 -4.36 -11.98
N PHE A 152 9.22 -3.21 -12.23
CA PHE A 152 9.86 -1.90 -12.20
C PHE A 152 10.37 -1.52 -10.81
N ILE A 153 9.58 -1.77 -9.75
CA ILE A 153 10.05 -1.56 -8.37
C ILE A 153 11.19 -2.50 -8.03
N ASN A 154 11.11 -3.76 -8.45
CA ASN A 154 12.17 -4.73 -8.17
C ASN A 154 13.47 -4.39 -8.93
N ASP A 155 13.39 -3.68 -10.06
CA ASP A 155 14.54 -3.11 -10.72
C ASP A 155 15.20 -1.99 -9.90
N ALA A 156 14.40 -1.14 -9.24
CA ALA A 156 14.92 -0.15 -8.30
C ALA A 156 15.64 -0.81 -7.10
N LEU A 157 15.04 -1.85 -6.53
CA LEU A 157 15.68 -2.63 -5.46
C LEU A 157 16.99 -3.29 -5.92
N ARG A 158 17.07 -3.72 -7.18
CA ARG A 158 18.29 -4.31 -7.75
C ARG A 158 19.44 -3.30 -7.84
N GLU A 159 19.15 -2.02 -8.10
CA GLU A 159 20.16 -0.95 -8.07
C GLU A 159 20.78 -0.80 -6.67
N ALA A 160 20.00 -1.00 -5.63
CA ALA A 160 20.48 -1.00 -4.24
C ALA A 160 21.22 -2.30 -3.85
N GLY A 161 21.46 -3.22 -4.78
CA GLY A 161 22.01 -4.56 -4.49
C GLY A 161 21.01 -5.51 -3.81
N ILE A 162 19.74 -5.14 -3.77
CA ILE A 162 18.66 -5.84 -3.06
C ILE A 162 17.60 -6.20 -4.11
N ALA A 163 17.19 -7.45 -4.21
CA ALA A 163 16.09 -7.85 -5.10
C ALA A 163 15.18 -8.84 -4.38
N VAL A 164 13.87 -8.61 -4.45
CA VAL A 164 12.89 -9.58 -3.97
C VAL A 164 12.83 -10.76 -4.94
N ASN A 165 12.96 -11.98 -4.43
CA ASN A 165 12.83 -13.18 -5.25
C ASN A 165 11.35 -13.51 -5.48
N LEU A 166 10.78 -12.90 -6.51
CA LEU A 166 9.36 -13.07 -6.87
C LEU A 166 9.05 -14.53 -7.26
N GLY A 167 10.02 -15.25 -7.83
CA GLY A 167 9.88 -16.68 -8.15
C GLY A 167 9.73 -17.54 -6.89
N PHE A 168 10.49 -17.23 -5.85
CA PHE A 168 10.36 -17.89 -4.56
C PHE A 168 9.00 -17.57 -3.89
N LEU A 169 8.57 -16.32 -3.91
CA LEU A 169 7.25 -15.93 -3.40
C LEU A 169 6.14 -16.72 -4.09
N THR A 170 6.22 -16.90 -5.41
CA THR A 170 5.23 -17.67 -6.18
C THR A 170 5.18 -19.13 -5.73
N LYS A 171 6.33 -19.75 -5.45
CA LYS A 171 6.39 -21.17 -5.01
C LYS A 171 5.95 -21.36 -3.56
N SER A 172 6.20 -20.38 -2.71
CA SER A 172 5.95 -20.45 -1.26
C SER A 172 4.58 -19.90 -0.84
N LYS A 173 3.76 -19.43 -1.81
CA LYS A 173 2.47 -18.80 -1.53
C LYS A 173 1.50 -19.73 -0.82
N LYS A 174 0.83 -19.16 0.19
CA LYS A 174 -0.31 -19.78 0.86
C LYS A 174 -1.52 -18.88 0.65
N TYR A 175 -2.59 -19.45 0.13
CA TYR A 175 -3.81 -18.69 -0.15
C TYR A 175 -4.69 -18.56 1.08
N THR A 176 -5.21 -17.35 1.29
CA THR A 176 -6.31 -17.06 2.22
C THR A 176 -7.59 -16.93 1.42
N TYR A 177 -8.63 -17.66 1.79
CA TYR A 177 -9.92 -17.60 1.12
C TYR A 177 -10.73 -16.38 1.56
N PHE A 178 -11.27 -15.66 0.58
CA PHE A 178 -12.27 -14.62 0.79
C PHE A 178 -13.38 -14.73 -0.26
N ARG A 179 -14.62 -14.43 0.12
CA ARG A 179 -15.69 -14.28 -0.86
C ARG A 179 -15.40 -13.09 -1.79
N PRO A 180 -15.86 -13.12 -3.07
CA PRO A 180 -15.58 -12.09 -4.06
C PRO A 180 -15.83 -10.66 -3.57
N LYS A 181 -16.98 -10.41 -2.91
CA LYS A 181 -17.31 -9.09 -2.39
C LYS A 181 -16.28 -8.49 -1.44
N PHE A 182 -15.64 -9.31 -0.60
CA PHE A 182 -14.63 -8.82 0.33
C PHE A 182 -13.33 -8.47 -0.39
N ILE A 183 -12.99 -9.22 -1.43
CA ILE A 183 -11.89 -8.87 -2.33
C ILE A 183 -12.21 -7.55 -3.03
N PHE A 184 -13.43 -7.35 -3.52
CA PHE A 184 -13.82 -6.10 -4.19
C PHE A 184 -13.68 -4.89 -3.29
N TYR A 185 -14.16 -4.94 -2.03
CA TYR A 185 -14.00 -3.82 -1.09
C TYR A 185 -12.55 -3.55 -0.75
N ALA A 186 -11.79 -4.60 -0.41
CA ALA A 186 -10.40 -4.48 -0.02
C ALA A 186 -9.53 -3.96 -1.16
N THR A 187 -9.69 -4.54 -2.36
CA THR A 187 -8.85 -4.19 -3.51
C THR A 187 -9.23 -2.82 -4.05
N TYR A 188 -10.52 -2.50 -4.19
CA TYR A 188 -10.95 -1.15 -4.55
C TYR A 188 -10.29 -0.08 -3.68
N LEU A 189 -10.31 -0.29 -2.35
CA LEU A 189 -9.70 0.65 -1.42
C LEU A 189 -8.17 0.65 -1.50
N SER A 190 -7.55 -0.49 -1.74
CA SER A 190 -6.10 -0.60 -1.91
C SER A 190 -5.63 0.20 -3.13
N GLU A 191 -6.29 0.03 -4.27
CA GLU A 191 -6.01 0.77 -5.51
C GLU A 191 -6.22 2.28 -5.31
N LYS A 192 -7.37 2.67 -4.73
CA LYS A 192 -7.70 4.09 -4.57
C LYS A 192 -6.83 4.80 -3.53
N ILE A 193 -6.45 4.14 -2.43
CA ILE A 193 -5.52 4.75 -1.48
C ILE A 193 -4.09 4.73 -2.02
N GLY A 194 -3.71 3.74 -2.83
CA GLY A 194 -2.45 3.70 -3.58
C GLY A 194 -2.36 4.92 -4.51
N TYR A 195 -3.38 5.11 -5.36
CA TYR A 195 -3.52 6.30 -6.19
C TYR A 195 -3.37 7.60 -5.38
N ALA A 196 -4.15 7.75 -4.30
CA ALA A 196 -4.13 8.96 -3.48
C ALA A 196 -2.74 9.26 -2.88
N ARG A 197 -2.03 8.22 -2.45
CA ARG A 197 -0.66 8.32 -1.91
C ARG A 197 0.33 8.75 -2.98
N TYR A 198 0.36 8.07 -4.11
CA TYR A 198 1.33 8.33 -5.18
C TYR A 198 1.11 9.69 -5.83
N ILE A 199 -0.13 10.08 -6.09
CA ILE A 199 -0.42 11.39 -6.68
C ILE A 199 -0.13 12.54 -5.71
N THR A 200 -0.28 12.33 -4.39
CA THR A 200 0.06 13.34 -3.38
C THR A 200 1.57 13.55 -3.32
N ILE A 201 2.37 12.47 -3.29
CA ILE A 201 3.84 12.56 -3.34
C ILE A 201 4.29 13.18 -4.67
N TYR A 202 3.74 12.74 -5.79
CA TYR A 202 4.11 13.26 -7.11
C TYR A 202 3.90 14.77 -7.19
N ARG A 203 2.71 15.27 -6.83
CA ARG A 203 2.39 16.70 -6.87
C ARG A 203 3.24 17.52 -5.91
N HIS A 204 3.53 16.98 -4.74
CA HIS A 204 4.44 17.62 -3.79
C HIS A 204 5.82 17.78 -4.41
N LEU A 205 6.38 16.74 -5.01
CA LEU A 205 7.71 16.75 -5.63
C LEU A 205 7.79 17.53 -6.96
N GLU A 206 6.68 17.81 -7.63
CA GLU A 206 6.64 18.77 -8.75
C GLU A 206 6.79 20.22 -8.26
N ASN A 207 6.30 20.53 -7.06
CA ASN A 207 6.46 21.84 -6.43
C ASN A 207 7.78 21.96 -5.66
N HIS A 208 8.35 20.83 -5.21
CA HIS A 208 9.58 20.73 -4.42
C HIS A 208 10.55 19.71 -5.03
N PRO A 209 11.06 19.96 -6.27
CA PRO A 209 11.93 19.02 -6.98
C PRO A 209 13.24 18.71 -6.25
N GLU A 210 13.70 19.61 -5.37
CA GLU A 210 14.87 19.44 -4.50
C GLU A 210 14.73 18.30 -3.50
N CYS A 211 13.50 17.94 -3.11
CA CYS A 211 13.21 16.83 -2.21
C CYS A 211 13.15 15.46 -2.89
N ARG A 212 13.30 15.43 -4.23
CA ARG A 212 13.23 14.19 -5.01
C ARG A 212 14.55 13.42 -4.92
N PHE A 213 14.76 12.71 -3.84
CA PHE A 213 15.97 11.92 -3.59
C PHE A 213 16.09 10.65 -4.45
N HIS A 214 15.04 10.23 -5.16
CA HIS A 214 15.07 9.09 -6.07
C HIS A 214 14.21 9.35 -7.32
N PRO A 215 14.68 9.01 -8.54
CA PRO A 215 13.93 9.28 -9.78
C PRO A 215 12.63 8.48 -9.92
N ILE A 216 12.43 7.36 -9.21
CA ILE A 216 11.22 6.53 -9.29
C ILE A 216 9.93 7.36 -9.09
N PHE A 217 9.99 8.42 -8.31
CA PHE A 217 8.84 9.30 -8.07
C PHE A 217 8.33 10.00 -9.33
N LYS A 218 9.15 10.13 -10.39
CA LYS A 218 8.73 10.70 -11.69
C LYS A 218 7.74 9.79 -12.43
N TRP A 219 7.73 8.48 -12.11
CA TRP A 219 6.82 7.51 -12.72
C TRP A 219 5.46 7.41 -12.01
N PHE A 220 5.30 8.06 -10.86
CA PHE A 220 4.07 7.98 -10.08
C PHE A 220 2.85 8.55 -10.79
N LYS A 221 3.00 9.53 -11.70
CA LYS A 221 1.87 10.08 -12.45
C LYS A 221 1.20 9.04 -13.34
N GLU A 222 1.98 8.37 -14.17
CA GLU A 222 1.46 7.35 -15.10
C GLU A 222 1.06 6.09 -14.35
N TRP A 223 1.77 5.75 -13.28
CA TRP A 223 1.37 4.69 -12.36
C TRP A 223 -0.01 4.96 -11.77
N CYS A 224 -0.27 6.18 -11.32
CA CYS A 224 -1.59 6.59 -10.83
C CYS A 224 -2.72 6.36 -11.86
N ASN A 225 -2.45 6.43 -13.16
CA ASN A 225 -3.47 6.15 -14.17
C ASN A 225 -3.88 4.67 -14.17
N ASP A 226 -2.92 3.75 -14.01
CA ASP A 226 -3.21 2.32 -13.90
C ASP A 226 -3.97 2.02 -12.60
N GLU A 227 -3.48 2.49 -11.44
CA GLU A 227 -4.13 2.32 -10.13
C GLU A 227 -5.57 2.86 -10.11
N PHE A 228 -5.78 4.02 -10.75
CA PHE A 228 -7.12 4.59 -10.85
C PHE A 228 -8.04 3.66 -11.65
N GLY A 229 -7.58 3.18 -12.82
CA GLY A 229 -8.31 2.25 -13.67
C GLY A 229 -8.61 0.92 -13.00
N HIS A 230 -7.64 0.35 -12.28
CA HIS A 230 -7.85 -0.88 -11.50
C HIS A 230 -8.93 -0.69 -10.44
N GLY A 231 -8.89 0.41 -9.71
CA GLY A 231 -9.95 0.72 -8.75
C GLY A 231 -11.32 0.90 -9.42
N GLU A 232 -11.41 1.54 -10.60
CA GLU A 232 -12.69 1.68 -11.31
C GLU A 232 -13.23 0.33 -11.79
N ALA A 233 -12.38 -0.63 -12.13
CA ALA A 233 -12.81 -1.99 -12.42
C ALA A 233 -13.58 -2.61 -11.25
N PHE A 234 -13.05 -2.50 -10.04
CA PHE A 234 -13.76 -2.96 -8.83
C PHE A 234 -15.00 -2.12 -8.51
N ALA A 235 -14.98 -0.82 -8.80
CA ALA A 235 -16.16 0.03 -8.71
C ALA A 235 -17.30 -0.50 -9.59
N LEU A 236 -17.02 -0.79 -10.85
CA LEU A 236 -17.99 -1.35 -11.77
C LEU A 236 -18.48 -2.73 -11.34
N LEU A 237 -17.57 -3.62 -10.89
CA LEU A 237 -17.96 -4.92 -10.32
C LEU A 237 -18.94 -4.77 -9.14
N MET A 238 -18.73 -3.79 -8.27
CA MET A 238 -19.67 -3.54 -7.17
C MET A 238 -21.00 -2.93 -7.62
N LYS A 239 -21.05 -2.28 -8.77
CA LYS A 239 -22.27 -1.70 -9.35
C LYS A 239 -23.10 -2.71 -10.17
N THR A 240 -22.57 -3.89 -10.45
CA THR A 240 -23.35 -4.96 -11.11
C THR A 240 -24.51 -5.47 -10.25
N ASP A 241 -24.37 -5.44 -8.91
CA ASP A 241 -25.44 -5.83 -7.99
C ASP A 241 -25.56 -4.79 -6.85
N PRO A 242 -26.65 -4.02 -6.77
CA PRO A 242 -26.88 -3.04 -5.72
C PRO A 242 -26.82 -3.62 -4.28
N LYS A 243 -26.98 -4.93 -4.11
CA LYS A 243 -26.83 -5.58 -2.82
C LYS A 243 -25.42 -5.48 -2.27
N LEU A 244 -24.41 -5.38 -3.16
CA LEU A 244 -23.00 -5.26 -2.75
C LEU A 244 -22.70 -3.96 -1.98
N THR A 245 -23.51 -2.91 -2.19
CA THR A 245 -23.33 -1.61 -1.52
C THR A 245 -24.50 -1.24 -0.60
N SER A 246 -25.36 -2.20 -0.24
CA SER A 246 -26.55 -1.93 0.61
C SER A 246 -26.69 -2.96 1.74
N GLY A 247 -27.66 -2.71 2.63
CA GLY A 247 -27.98 -3.61 3.75
C GLY A 247 -26.78 -3.86 4.68
N ILE A 248 -26.54 -5.12 5.03
CA ILE A 248 -25.41 -5.51 5.91
C ILE A 248 -24.04 -5.20 5.29
N ASN A 249 -23.96 -5.09 3.96
CA ASN A 249 -22.71 -4.79 3.29
C ASN A 249 -22.24 -3.35 3.55
N VAL A 250 -23.11 -2.44 3.91
CA VAL A 250 -22.73 -1.08 4.35
C VAL A 250 -21.83 -1.13 5.59
N TRP A 251 -22.11 -2.06 6.53
CA TRP A 251 -21.24 -2.28 7.69
C TRP A 251 -19.86 -2.83 7.29
N TRP A 252 -19.84 -3.76 6.34
CA TRP A 252 -18.56 -4.28 5.81
C TRP A 252 -17.74 -3.20 5.08
N ILE A 253 -18.40 -2.35 4.29
CA ILE A 253 -17.73 -1.21 3.64
C ILE A 253 -17.09 -0.30 4.69
N LYS A 254 -17.83 0.05 5.76
CA LYS A 254 -17.27 0.82 6.87
C LYS A 254 -16.08 0.13 7.53
N PHE A 255 -16.18 -1.19 7.74
CA PHE A 255 -15.07 -1.98 8.28
C PHE A 255 -13.82 -1.89 7.41
N PHE A 256 -13.96 -2.11 6.10
CA PHE A 256 -12.81 -2.06 5.19
C PHE A 256 -12.22 -0.64 5.07
N LEU A 257 -13.04 0.40 5.00
CA LEU A 257 -12.58 1.79 5.06
C LEU A 257 -11.74 2.05 6.31
N THR A 258 -12.27 1.68 7.48
CA THR A 258 -11.58 1.86 8.77
C THR A 258 -10.28 1.05 8.82
N ALA A 259 -10.29 -0.20 8.34
CA ALA A 259 -9.12 -1.07 8.35
C ALA A 259 -8.01 -0.54 7.43
N VAL A 260 -8.36 -0.12 6.22
CA VAL A 260 -7.39 0.39 5.24
C VAL A 260 -6.78 1.71 5.74
N TYR A 261 -7.58 2.67 6.21
CA TYR A 261 -7.07 3.94 6.72
C TYR A 261 -6.20 3.75 7.96
N SER A 262 -6.62 2.89 8.89
CA SER A 262 -5.81 2.55 10.08
C SER A 262 -4.47 1.92 9.72
N THR A 263 -4.47 1.00 8.74
CA THR A 263 -3.25 0.34 8.28
C THR A 263 -2.29 1.34 7.62
N MET A 264 -2.81 2.26 6.81
CA MET A 264 -2.00 3.30 6.16
C MET A 264 -1.40 4.26 7.18
N TRP A 265 -2.21 4.72 8.16
CA TRP A 265 -1.71 5.58 9.23
C TRP A 265 -0.52 4.97 9.95
N VAL A 266 -0.67 3.74 10.43
CA VAL A 266 0.40 3.03 11.16
C VAL A 266 1.63 2.84 10.26
N ARG A 267 1.45 2.49 8.98
CA ARG A 267 2.55 2.27 8.04
C ARG A 267 3.34 3.55 7.76
N ASP A 268 2.65 4.66 7.53
CA ASP A 268 3.29 5.91 7.15
C ASP A 268 4.07 6.51 8.36
N HIS A 269 3.54 6.41 9.58
CA HIS A 269 4.22 6.85 10.80
C HIS A 269 5.40 5.97 11.22
N GLN A 270 5.61 4.83 10.58
CA GLN A 270 6.81 4.00 10.77
C GLN A 270 7.99 4.40 9.88
N ARG A 271 7.87 5.49 9.11
CA ARG A 271 8.87 5.95 8.16
C ARG A 271 9.18 7.44 8.32
N PRO A 272 9.65 7.88 9.51
CA PRO A 272 9.91 9.29 9.77
C PRO A 272 11.00 9.87 8.87
N ALA A 273 12.13 9.18 8.65
CA ALA A 273 13.21 9.65 7.80
C ALA A 273 12.78 9.79 6.32
N PHE A 274 11.91 8.89 5.83
CA PHE A 274 11.33 8.99 4.50
C PHE A 274 10.47 10.25 4.33
N HIS A 275 9.62 10.56 5.32
CA HIS A 275 8.77 11.74 5.29
C HIS A 275 9.58 13.03 5.49
N GLU A 276 10.60 13.00 6.35
CA GLU A 276 11.53 14.12 6.56
C GLU A 276 12.27 14.47 5.27
N ALA A 277 12.79 13.47 4.55
CA ALA A 277 13.47 13.68 3.27
C ALA A 277 12.55 14.27 2.19
N LEU A 278 11.26 14.02 2.27
CA LEU A 278 10.25 14.63 1.41
C LEU A 278 9.78 16.01 1.91
N LEU A 279 10.21 16.46 3.07
CA LEU A 279 9.70 17.65 3.79
C LEU A 279 8.18 17.62 3.98
N VAL A 280 7.64 16.48 4.38
CA VAL A 280 6.20 16.25 4.56
C VAL A 280 5.92 15.73 5.97
N ASP A 281 5.01 16.37 6.69
CA ASP A 281 4.51 15.83 7.96
C ASP A 281 3.65 14.58 7.71
N PRO A 282 3.95 13.42 8.34
CA PRO A 282 3.22 12.17 8.09
C PRO A 282 1.73 12.25 8.45
N ALA A 283 1.35 13.06 9.45
CA ALA A 283 -0.05 13.19 9.85
C ALA A 283 -0.85 14.05 8.84
N GLU A 284 -0.27 15.16 8.39
CA GLU A 284 -0.87 15.99 7.33
C GLU A 284 -0.99 15.22 6.02
N TYR A 285 0.07 14.51 5.64
CA TYR A 285 0.07 13.63 4.48
C TYR A 285 -1.03 12.56 4.58
N GLY A 286 -1.11 11.85 5.71
CA GLY A 286 -2.11 10.82 5.93
C GLY A 286 -3.54 11.37 5.85
N GLN A 287 -3.80 12.54 6.43
CA GLN A 287 -5.13 13.20 6.32
C GLN A 287 -5.47 13.59 4.90
N GLU A 288 -4.51 14.12 4.13
CA GLU A 288 -4.73 14.49 2.72
C GLU A 288 -5.03 13.24 1.86
N VAL A 289 -4.31 12.15 2.10
CA VAL A 289 -4.57 10.86 1.45
C VAL A 289 -5.97 10.34 1.80
N PHE A 290 -6.39 10.41 3.07
CA PHE A 290 -7.74 10.01 3.48
C PHE A 290 -8.82 10.87 2.86
N ARG A 291 -8.60 12.19 2.77
CA ARG A 291 -9.54 13.11 2.14
C ARG A 291 -9.74 12.78 0.67
N LYS A 292 -8.64 12.60 -0.08
CA LYS A 292 -8.71 12.19 -1.50
C LYS A 292 -9.39 10.83 -1.67
N THR A 293 -9.00 9.83 -0.88
CA THR A 293 -9.60 8.49 -0.95
C THR A 293 -11.09 8.54 -0.62
N SER A 294 -11.51 9.34 0.36
CA SER A 294 -12.92 9.52 0.71
C SER A 294 -13.69 10.15 -0.45
N GLU A 295 -13.17 11.22 -1.07
CA GLU A 295 -13.82 11.86 -2.22
C GLU A 295 -13.97 10.90 -3.41
N ILE A 296 -12.94 10.13 -3.71
CA ILE A 296 -13.00 9.10 -4.75
C ILE A 296 -14.04 8.03 -4.40
N SER A 297 -14.04 7.57 -3.16
CA SER A 297 -14.93 6.49 -2.70
C SER A 297 -16.41 6.87 -2.73
N LYS A 298 -16.76 8.17 -2.69
CA LYS A 298 -18.13 8.67 -2.88
C LYS A 298 -18.74 8.26 -4.22
N GLN A 299 -17.91 7.92 -5.22
CA GLN A 299 -18.39 7.43 -6.52
C GLN A 299 -19.03 6.02 -6.44
N VAL A 300 -18.80 5.29 -5.35
CA VAL A 300 -19.20 3.88 -5.23
C VAL A 300 -19.90 3.57 -3.90
N PHE A 301 -19.36 4.07 -2.79
CA PHE A 301 -19.84 3.69 -1.46
C PHE A 301 -20.97 4.58 -0.96
N PRO A 302 -21.93 4.00 -0.23
CA PRO A 302 -23.07 4.74 0.33
C PRO A 302 -22.72 5.54 1.59
N LEU A 303 -21.45 5.56 1.97
CA LEU A 303 -20.93 6.31 3.11
C LEU A 303 -19.45 6.64 2.95
N THR A 304 -18.98 7.64 3.68
CA THR A 304 -17.57 7.89 3.99
C THR A 304 -17.35 7.93 5.50
N LEU A 305 -16.09 7.82 5.93
CA LEU A 305 -15.72 8.01 7.32
C LEU A 305 -15.67 9.51 7.65
N ASP A 306 -16.08 9.87 8.87
CA ASP A 306 -15.88 11.22 9.41
C ASP A 306 -14.42 11.35 9.91
N ILE A 307 -13.54 11.66 8.98
CA ILE A 307 -12.09 11.80 9.23
C ILE A 307 -11.73 13.09 10.00
N ASP A 308 -12.65 14.05 10.06
CA ASP A 308 -12.51 15.30 10.82
C ASP A 308 -13.08 15.19 12.23
N HIS A 309 -13.66 14.03 12.60
CA HIS A 309 -14.18 13.80 13.94
C HIS A 309 -13.08 13.93 15.00
N LYS A 310 -13.34 14.64 16.08
CA LYS A 310 -12.38 14.96 17.16
C LYS A 310 -11.62 13.76 17.74
N ASN A 311 -12.16 12.56 17.65
CA ASN A 311 -11.55 11.33 18.16
C ASN A 311 -10.82 10.55 17.06
N TRP A 312 -10.88 10.96 15.79
CA TRP A 312 -10.31 10.20 14.67
C TRP A 312 -8.79 10.07 14.82
N ILE A 313 -8.06 11.18 14.79
CA ILE A 313 -6.60 11.19 14.94
C ILE A 313 -6.12 10.61 16.27
N PRO A 314 -6.71 10.97 17.45
CA PRO A 314 -6.31 10.35 18.72
C PRO A 314 -6.43 8.83 18.76
N LEU A 315 -7.43 8.25 18.10
CA LEU A 315 -7.59 6.79 18.02
C LEU A 315 -6.59 6.16 17.05
N LEU A 316 -6.28 6.82 15.93
CA LEU A 316 -5.23 6.36 15.01
C LEU A 316 -3.85 6.39 15.68
N ASN A 317 -3.53 7.43 16.46
CA ASN A 317 -2.31 7.48 17.25
C ASN A 317 -2.27 6.37 18.32
N THR A 318 -3.43 6.04 18.91
CA THR A 318 -3.53 4.89 19.82
C THR A 318 -3.22 3.55 19.13
N LEU A 319 -3.60 3.40 17.86
CA LEU A 319 -3.22 2.23 17.04
C LEU A 319 -1.71 2.20 16.75
N GLN A 320 -1.12 3.37 16.45
CA GLN A 320 0.31 3.49 16.25
C GLN A 320 1.09 3.07 17.51
N ASP A 321 0.79 3.65 18.67
CA ASP A 321 1.40 3.28 19.96
C ASP A 321 1.23 1.79 20.30
N ALA A 322 0.05 1.23 19.97
CA ALA A 322 -0.21 -0.18 20.19
C ALA A 322 0.68 -1.06 19.31
N ASN A 323 0.88 -0.66 18.05
CA ASN A 323 1.75 -1.37 17.12
C ASN A 323 3.23 -1.32 17.56
N GLU A 324 3.70 -0.18 18.04
CA GLU A 324 5.04 -0.04 18.65
C GLU A 324 5.22 -0.92 19.89
N THR A 325 4.20 -0.96 20.75
CA THR A 325 4.18 -1.85 21.91
C THR A 325 4.28 -3.31 21.52
N ILE A 326 3.57 -3.72 20.45
CA ILE A 326 3.60 -5.09 19.89
C ILE A 326 5.00 -5.38 19.32
N ALA A 327 5.59 -4.44 18.59
CA ALA A 327 6.92 -4.60 18.01
C ALA A 327 7.98 -4.77 19.11
N ALA A 328 8.02 -3.86 20.08
CA ALA A 328 8.91 -3.93 21.23
C ALA A 328 8.72 -5.22 22.07
N GLY A 329 7.48 -5.70 22.20
CA GLY A 329 7.20 -6.97 22.89
C GLY A 329 7.73 -8.20 22.13
N ARG A 330 7.68 -8.17 20.79
CA ARG A 330 8.25 -9.23 19.94
C ARG A 330 9.77 -9.27 20.01
N GLU A 331 10.41 -8.10 20.00
CA GLU A 331 11.85 -7.96 20.13
C GLU A 331 12.36 -8.41 21.51
N GLN A 332 11.68 -8.00 22.59
CA GLN A 332 12.02 -8.41 23.94
C GLN A 332 11.92 -9.92 24.14
N GLY A 333 10.97 -10.59 23.48
CA GLY A 333 10.73 -12.04 23.65
C GLY A 333 10.34 -12.45 25.06
N GLY A 334 10.40 -13.77 25.33
CA GLY A 334 10.11 -14.33 26.65
C GLY A 334 8.69 -14.05 27.16
N PHE A 335 8.47 -14.21 28.47
CA PHE A 335 7.15 -14.03 29.09
C PHE A 335 6.69 -12.55 29.09
N MET A 336 7.59 -11.64 29.45
CA MET A 336 7.28 -10.20 29.47
C MET A 336 7.00 -9.64 28.09
N GLY A 337 7.75 -10.10 27.08
CA GLY A 337 7.47 -9.76 25.69
C GLY A 337 6.09 -10.22 25.23
N LYS A 338 5.67 -11.45 25.59
CA LYS A 338 4.32 -11.96 25.30
C LYS A 338 3.24 -11.12 25.97
N LEU A 339 3.43 -10.69 27.22
CA LEU A 339 2.49 -9.80 27.92
C LEU A 339 2.37 -8.44 27.22
N LYS A 340 3.47 -7.85 26.76
CA LYS A 340 3.44 -6.60 25.97
C LYS A 340 2.68 -6.79 24.66
N VAL A 341 2.94 -7.87 23.93
CA VAL A 341 2.21 -8.19 22.69
C VAL A 341 0.72 -8.31 22.95
N MET A 342 0.32 -9.03 24.00
CA MET A 342 -1.09 -9.19 24.37
C MET A 342 -1.74 -7.85 24.75
N GLY A 343 -1.07 -7.05 25.57
CA GLY A 343 -1.54 -5.71 25.96
C GLY A 343 -1.68 -4.76 24.75
N GLY A 344 -0.67 -4.73 23.88
CA GLY A 344 -0.70 -3.96 22.64
C GLY A 344 -1.83 -4.41 21.70
N THR A 345 -2.02 -5.72 21.55
CA THR A 345 -3.12 -6.29 20.74
C THR A 345 -4.49 -5.88 21.27
N ALA A 346 -4.69 -5.96 22.61
CA ALA A 346 -5.93 -5.51 23.24
C ALA A 346 -6.17 -3.99 23.05
N LYS A 347 -5.12 -3.17 23.22
CA LYS A 347 -5.16 -1.72 22.98
C LYS A 347 -5.55 -1.42 21.54
N ALA A 348 -4.92 -2.10 20.55
CA ALA A 348 -5.24 -1.94 19.14
C ALA A 348 -6.69 -2.33 18.82
N GLY A 349 -7.16 -3.47 19.33
CA GLY A 349 -8.54 -3.92 19.16
C GLY A 349 -9.55 -2.93 19.72
N PHE A 350 -9.29 -2.40 20.92
CA PHE A 350 -10.15 -1.36 21.53
C PHE A 350 -10.19 -0.08 20.69
N ALA A 351 -9.05 0.43 20.26
CA ALA A 351 -8.99 1.62 19.42
C ALA A 351 -9.72 1.43 18.09
N PHE A 352 -9.53 0.28 17.43
CA PHE A 352 -10.22 -0.05 16.19
C PHE A 352 -11.75 -0.11 16.37
N VAL A 353 -12.24 -0.76 17.42
CA VAL A 353 -13.69 -0.77 17.72
C VAL A 353 -14.22 0.66 17.94
N ARG A 354 -13.47 1.50 18.64
CA ARG A 354 -13.84 2.91 18.86
C ARG A 354 -13.86 3.70 17.55
N LEU A 355 -12.94 3.46 16.62
CA LEU A 355 -12.97 4.04 15.27
C LEU A 355 -14.22 3.59 14.51
N MET A 356 -14.58 2.32 14.57
CA MET A 356 -15.81 1.79 13.99
C MET A 356 -17.09 2.42 14.57
N MET A 357 -17.04 2.92 15.80
CA MET A 357 -18.18 3.59 16.46
C MET A 357 -18.33 5.07 16.07
N ILE A 358 -17.33 5.69 15.46
CA ILE A 358 -17.45 7.06 14.93
C ILE A 358 -18.58 7.07 13.88
N PRO A 359 -19.54 8.02 13.93
CA PRO A 359 -20.58 8.11 12.91
C PRO A 359 -20.01 8.20 11.49
N SER A 360 -20.66 7.54 10.54
CA SER A 360 -20.32 7.68 9.13
C SER A 360 -21.10 8.83 8.51
N ILE A 361 -20.55 9.44 7.48
CA ILE A 361 -21.23 10.46 6.68
C ILE A 361 -21.97 9.73 5.54
N PRO A 362 -23.31 9.79 5.48
CA PRO A 362 -24.07 9.18 4.38
C PRO A 362 -23.67 9.78 3.03
N ASN A 363 -23.74 8.98 1.98
CA ASN A 363 -23.42 9.37 0.61
C ASN A 363 -24.37 8.69 -0.37
N GLU A 364 -24.74 9.41 -1.43
CA GLU A 364 -25.47 8.88 -2.58
C GLU A 364 -24.49 8.75 -3.75
N ALA A 365 -24.10 7.52 -4.04
CA ALA A 365 -23.17 7.26 -5.14
C ALA A 365 -23.89 7.47 -6.49
N PRO A 366 -23.25 8.11 -7.50
CA PRO A 366 -23.82 8.26 -8.82
C PRO A 366 -24.05 6.90 -9.50
N MET A 367 -24.97 6.85 -10.48
CA MET A 367 -25.22 5.62 -11.26
C MET A 367 -23.96 5.16 -12.02
N SER A 368 -23.33 6.08 -12.75
CA SER A 368 -22.06 5.83 -13.46
C SER A 368 -20.92 6.51 -12.67
N PRO A 369 -19.85 5.77 -12.30
CA PRO A 369 -18.71 6.36 -11.62
C PRO A 369 -17.85 7.14 -12.63
N ARG A 370 -17.03 8.05 -12.12
CA ARG A 370 -16.06 8.75 -12.96
C ARG A 370 -14.90 7.78 -13.30
N LEU A 371 -14.72 7.51 -14.58
CA LEU A 371 -13.70 6.57 -15.07
C LEU A 371 -12.33 7.22 -15.37
N GLU A 372 -12.23 8.55 -15.24
CA GLU A 372 -11.00 9.30 -15.41
C GLU A 372 -10.60 10.00 -14.12
N PRO A 373 -9.30 10.04 -13.77
CA PRO A 373 -8.84 10.74 -12.58
C PRO A 373 -9.06 12.25 -12.74
N ALA A 374 -9.69 12.86 -11.74
CA ALA A 374 -9.93 14.30 -11.67
C ALA A 374 -9.55 14.90 -10.30
N TYR A 375 -8.70 14.19 -9.55
CA TYR A 375 -8.32 14.49 -8.18
C TYR A 375 -6.86 14.90 -8.06
#